data_b878e9f2309981b1281f3d396bc79037
#
_entry.id   b878e9f2309981b1281f3d396bc79037
#
_cell.length_a   1.000
_cell.length_b   1.000
_cell.length_c   1.000
_cell.angle_alpha   90.00
_cell.angle_beta   90.00
_cell.angle_gamma   90.00
#
_symmetry.space_group_name_H-M   'P 1'
#
loop_
_entity.id
_entity.type
_entity.pdbx_description
1 polymer ?
#
loop_
_entity_poly.entity_id
_entity_poly.type
_entity_poly.pdbx_seq_one_letter_code
_entity_poly.pdbx_strand_id
1 'polypeptide(L)'
;CIRDSPMRDERITSLARYVICDVLNPAFTAGTQWFERTLDDSANKRISVAEAFLGVDAILNIMINVTDPENGLVVYDKIIRRRVMAELPFMATENIMMDAVEKGGNRQELHERIREYSMIAGKRVKQEGLDNNLCELILNDPMFMITKEKMDEIMKPENFIGRCPQQVDEFIENCVKPVIEANGVSDDVAEINV
;
A
#
# COMPACT_ATOMS: atom_id res chain seq x y z
N CYS A 1 6.37 12.71 12.21
CA CYS A 1 7.41 13.58 11.63
C CYS A 1 7.66 13.15 10.19
N ILE A 2 7.66 14.07 9.24
CA ILE A 2 7.88 13.76 7.79
C ILE A 2 9.27 13.19 7.53
N ARG A 3 10.17 13.30 8.51
CA ARG A 3 11.56 12.91 8.39
C ARG A 3 11.93 11.62 9.15
N ASP A 4 11.01 11.05 9.91
CA ASP A 4 11.29 9.81 10.62
C ASP A 4 11.35 8.67 9.63
N SER A 5 12.52 8.04 9.60
CA SER A 5 12.81 6.90 8.75
C SER A 5 12.19 5.65 9.35
N PRO A 6 11.47 4.81 8.61
CA PRO A 6 11.01 3.52 9.08
C PRO A 6 12.19 2.55 9.18
N MET A 7 13.02 2.69 10.18
CA MET A 7 14.32 1.99 10.30
C MET A 7 14.20 0.48 10.15
N ARG A 8 13.13 -0.13 10.65
CA ARG A 8 12.91 -1.59 10.51
C ARG A 8 12.72 -1.97 9.05
N ASP A 9 11.90 -1.22 8.31
CA ASP A 9 11.64 -1.48 6.89
C ASP A 9 12.87 -1.21 6.02
N GLU A 10 13.64 -0.16 6.36
CA GLU A 10 14.92 0.12 5.68
C GLU A 10 15.94 -0.98 5.93
N ARG A 11 15.97 -1.57 7.13
CA ARG A 11 16.84 -2.69 7.47
C ARG A 11 16.46 -3.95 6.68
N ILE A 12 15.16 -4.25 6.54
CA ILE A 12 14.65 -5.32 5.65
C ILE A 12 15.18 -5.12 4.23
N THR A 13 14.99 -3.93 3.68
CA THR A 13 15.43 -3.60 2.31
C THR A 13 16.94 -3.74 2.14
N SER A 14 17.72 -3.31 3.13
CA SER A 14 19.18 -3.41 3.14
C SER A 14 19.65 -4.86 3.13
N LEU A 15 19.12 -5.70 4.03
CA LEU A 15 19.45 -7.11 4.12
C LEU A 15 18.99 -7.88 2.88
N ALA A 16 17.80 -7.59 2.35
CA ALA A 16 17.30 -8.21 1.14
C ALA A 16 18.22 -7.93 -0.06
N ARG A 17 18.73 -6.71 -0.19
CA ARG A 17 19.70 -6.36 -1.23
C ARG A 17 20.99 -7.16 -1.10
N TYR A 18 21.49 -7.34 0.11
CA TYR A 18 22.67 -8.15 0.38
C TYR A 18 22.44 -9.59 -0.06
N VAL A 19 21.37 -10.24 0.37
CA VAL A 19 21.03 -11.61 0.02
C VAL A 19 20.86 -11.80 -1.51
N ILE A 20 20.20 -10.84 -2.18
CA ILE A 20 20.02 -10.86 -3.63
C ILE A 20 21.38 -10.82 -4.36
N CYS A 21 22.30 -9.97 -3.90
CA CYS A 21 23.65 -9.91 -4.47
C CYS A 21 24.45 -11.19 -4.20
N ASP A 22 24.25 -11.81 -3.04
CA ASP A 22 24.95 -13.05 -2.66
C ASP A 22 24.61 -14.25 -3.56
N VAL A 23 23.42 -14.27 -4.17
CA VAL A 23 22.99 -15.30 -5.17
C VAL A 23 23.98 -15.45 -6.33
N LEU A 24 24.79 -14.45 -6.61
CA LEU A 24 25.80 -14.53 -7.68
C LEU A 24 26.96 -15.49 -7.34
N ASN A 25 27.26 -15.75 -6.06
CA ASN A 25 28.36 -16.62 -5.65
C ASN A 25 28.24 -18.03 -6.24
N PRO A 26 27.15 -18.78 -6.07
CA PRO A 26 27.01 -20.10 -6.66
C PRO A 26 26.99 -20.07 -8.20
N ALA A 27 26.52 -18.99 -8.83
CA ALA A 27 26.53 -18.82 -10.26
C ALA A 27 27.99 -18.73 -10.81
N PHE A 28 28.84 -17.95 -10.15
CA PHE A 28 30.27 -17.88 -10.51
C PHE A 28 30.98 -19.20 -10.29
N THR A 29 30.71 -19.88 -9.17
CA THR A 29 31.25 -21.22 -8.92
C THR A 29 30.84 -22.19 -10.03
N ALA A 30 29.56 -22.25 -10.40
CA ALA A 30 29.08 -23.12 -11.45
C ALA A 30 29.70 -22.80 -12.84
N GLY A 31 29.98 -21.53 -13.12
CA GLY A 31 30.57 -21.09 -14.38
C GLY A 31 32.03 -21.53 -14.60
N THR A 32 32.77 -21.84 -13.53
CA THR A 32 34.17 -22.22 -13.57
C THR A 32 34.43 -23.71 -13.35
N GLN A 33 33.41 -24.47 -12.93
CA GLN A 33 33.54 -25.89 -12.56
C GLN A 33 32.69 -26.77 -13.48
N TRP A 34 33.38 -27.63 -14.25
CA TRP A 34 32.73 -28.43 -15.30
C TRP A 34 32.15 -29.75 -14.81
N PHE A 35 32.92 -30.51 -14.06
CA PHE A 35 32.54 -31.86 -13.62
C PHE A 35 32.68 -32.08 -12.14
N GLU A 36 33.64 -31.42 -11.53
CA GLU A 36 33.99 -31.61 -10.15
C GLU A 36 34.27 -30.27 -9.48
N ARG A 37 33.77 -30.13 -8.26
CA ARG A 37 33.95 -28.95 -7.45
C ARG A 37 35.35 -28.90 -6.84
N THR A 38 36.01 -27.77 -6.93
CA THR A 38 37.34 -27.53 -6.37
C THR A 38 37.29 -26.89 -4.95
N LEU A 39 38.45 -26.71 -4.29
CA LEU A 39 38.54 -26.14 -2.95
C LEU A 39 38.17 -24.65 -2.88
N ASP A 40 38.23 -23.92 -4.00
CA ASP A 40 37.80 -22.52 -4.04
C ASP A 40 36.32 -22.35 -3.70
N ASP A 41 35.43 -23.24 -4.14
CA ASP A 41 34.04 -23.27 -3.73
C ASP A 41 33.89 -23.51 -2.23
N SER A 42 34.72 -24.31 -1.61
CA SER A 42 34.59 -24.72 -0.23
C SER A 42 34.65 -23.53 0.77
N ALA A 43 35.49 -22.55 0.53
CA ALA A 43 35.59 -21.35 1.35
C ALA A 43 34.39 -20.38 1.07
N ASN A 44 34.11 -20.17 -0.21
CA ASN A 44 33.02 -19.28 -0.64
C ASN A 44 31.67 -19.70 -0.09
N LYS A 45 31.25 -20.97 -0.30
CA LYS A 45 29.94 -21.46 0.16
C LYS A 45 29.74 -21.45 1.66
N ARG A 46 30.81 -21.59 2.45
CA ARG A 46 30.72 -21.54 3.93
C ARG A 46 30.35 -20.16 4.42
N ILE A 47 30.63 -19.14 3.65
CA ILE A 47 30.25 -17.75 3.94
C ILE A 47 28.90 -17.46 3.30
N SER A 48 28.82 -17.57 1.97
CA SER A 48 27.65 -17.13 1.21
C SER A 48 26.36 -17.86 1.61
N VAL A 49 26.40 -19.20 1.73
CA VAL A 49 25.22 -19.97 2.10
C VAL A 49 24.78 -19.66 3.53
N ALA A 50 25.73 -19.63 4.47
CA ALA A 50 25.43 -19.35 5.87
C ALA A 50 24.86 -17.93 6.06
N GLU A 51 25.48 -16.92 5.45
CA GLU A 51 25.03 -15.54 5.53
C GLU A 51 23.70 -15.30 4.81
N ALA A 52 23.43 -15.97 3.69
CA ALA A 52 22.16 -15.90 3.01
C ALA A 52 21.02 -16.37 3.92
N PHE A 53 21.17 -17.54 4.56
CA PHE A 53 20.17 -18.07 5.49
C PHE A 53 19.97 -17.16 6.69
N LEU A 54 21.05 -16.70 7.34
CA LEU A 54 20.97 -15.78 8.48
C LEU A 54 20.34 -14.43 8.07
N GLY A 55 20.67 -13.94 6.88
CA GLY A 55 20.09 -12.71 6.34
C GLY A 55 18.58 -12.84 6.11
N VAL A 56 18.12 -13.94 5.51
CA VAL A 56 16.68 -14.21 5.31
C VAL A 56 15.97 -14.37 6.64
N ASP A 57 16.53 -15.12 7.58
CA ASP A 57 15.96 -15.29 8.91
C ASP A 57 15.79 -13.95 9.63
N ALA A 58 16.81 -13.11 9.61
CA ALA A 58 16.74 -11.76 10.17
C ALA A 58 15.65 -10.89 9.50
N ILE A 59 15.50 -10.97 8.16
CA ILE A 59 14.44 -10.28 7.42
C ILE A 59 13.07 -10.74 7.89
N LEU A 60 12.85 -12.06 7.96
CA LEU A 60 11.57 -12.63 8.37
C LEU A 60 11.21 -12.25 9.80
N ASN A 61 12.16 -12.30 10.72
CA ASN A 61 11.96 -11.88 12.10
C ASN A 61 11.57 -10.40 12.20
N ILE A 62 12.24 -9.51 11.44
CA ILE A 62 11.86 -8.09 11.40
C ILE A 62 10.46 -7.92 10.79
N MET A 63 10.10 -8.66 9.74
CA MET A 63 8.76 -8.62 9.13
C MET A 63 7.67 -9.04 10.13
N ILE A 64 7.89 -10.12 10.88
CA ILE A 64 6.97 -10.57 11.93
C ILE A 64 6.81 -9.48 12.99
N ASN A 65 7.91 -8.89 13.45
CA ASN A 65 7.88 -7.81 14.43
C ASN A 65 7.15 -6.55 13.91
N VAL A 66 7.34 -6.17 12.65
CA VAL A 66 6.68 -5.00 12.03
C VAL A 66 5.16 -5.23 11.89
N THR A 67 4.74 -6.47 11.68
CA THR A 67 3.32 -6.83 11.52
C THR A 67 2.64 -7.25 12.83
N ASP A 68 3.38 -7.28 13.95
CA ASP A 68 2.85 -7.61 15.26
C ASP A 68 1.75 -6.63 15.70
N PRO A 69 0.57 -7.09 16.16
CA PRO A 69 -0.54 -6.21 16.52
C PRO A 69 -0.25 -5.27 17.71
N GLU A 70 0.63 -5.67 18.63
CA GLU A 70 0.92 -4.92 19.86
C GLU A 70 2.16 -4.03 19.74
N ASN A 71 3.21 -4.54 19.10
CA ASN A 71 4.52 -3.91 19.04
C ASN A 71 4.97 -3.47 17.64
N GLY A 72 4.12 -3.73 16.62
CA GLY A 72 4.40 -3.43 15.22
C GLY A 72 4.17 -1.98 14.82
N LEU A 73 3.68 -1.78 13.61
CA LEU A 73 3.36 -0.46 13.07
C LEU A 73 2.11 0.10 13.72
N VAL A 74 2.18 1.35 14.17
CA VAL A 74 1.03 2.06 14.72
C VAL A 74 0.25 2.74 13.59
N VAL A 75 -1.01 2.38 13.43
CA VAL A 75 -1.92 2.96 12.42
C VAL A 75 -2.88 3.94 13.10
N TYR A 76 -2.89 5.18 12.63
CA TYR A 76 -3.74 6.25 13.15
C TYR A 76 -5.00 6.44 12.28
N ASP A 77 -5.97 5.55 12.40
CA ASP A 77 -7.19 5.51 11.57
C ASP A 77 -7.92 6.85 11.47
N LYS A 78 -8.05 7.55 12.59
CA LYS A 78 -8.74 8.86 12.63
C LYS A 78 -8.02 9.92 11.80
N ILE A 79 -6.69 9.92 11.81
CA ILE A 79 -5.88 10.87 11.03
C ILE A 79 -5.92 10.50 9.56
N ILE A 80 -5.83 9.22 9.24
CA ILE A 80 -5.94 8.70 7.86
C ILE A 80 -7.31 9.09 7.31
N ARG A 81 -8.40 8.78 8.03
CA ARG A 81 -9.76 9.11 7.61
C ARG A 81 -9.93 10.62 7.40
N ARG A 82 -9.44 11.44 8.32
CA ARG A 82 -9.53 12.91 8.20
C ARG A 82 -8.84 13.40 6.92
N ARG A 83 -7.66 12.88 6.59
CA ARG A 83 -6.92 13.24 5.36
C ARG A 83 -7.63 12.76 4.11
N VAL A 84 -8.09 11.52 4.11
CA VAL A 84 -8.86 10.97 2.98
C VAL A 84 -10.11 11.81 2.73
N MET A 85 -10.89 12.11 3.75
CA MET A 85 -12.12 12.89 3.62
C MET A 85 -11.89 14.34 3.17
N ALA A 86 -10.73 14.92 3.44
CA ALA A 86 -10.37 16.25 2.94
C ALA A 86 -10.12 16.29 1.43
N GLU A 87 -9.54 15.21 0.87
CA GLU A 87 -9.19 15.12 -0.55
C GLU A 87 -10.25 14.40 -1.39
N LEU A 88 -11.06 13.55 -0.76
CA LEU A 88 -12.05 12.71 -1.44
C LEU A 88 -13.03 13.50 -2.33
N PRO A 89 -13.49 14.72 -1.98
CA PRO A 89 -14.35 15.51 -2.86
C PRO A 89 -13.76 15.75 -4.24
N PHE A 90 -12.44 15.94 -4.35
CA PHE A 90 -11.77 16.10 -5.65
C PHE A 90 -11.66 14.78 -6.40
N MET A 91 -11.46 13.66 -5.70
CA MET A 91 -11.36 12.33 -6.30
C MET A 91 -12.72 11.82 -6.81
N ALA A 92 -13.79 12.15 -6.10
CA ALA A 92 -15.15 11.67 -6.38
C ALA A 92 -15.86 12.43 -7.53
N THR A 93 -15.24 13.45 -8.09
CA THR A 93 -15.87 14.32 -9.11
C THR A 93 -16.37 13.56 -10.34
N GLU A 94 -15.66 12.51 -10.77
CA GLU A 94 -16.10 11.70 -11.90
C GLU A 94 -17.35 10.87 -11.56
N ASN A 95 -17.37 10.27 -10.38
CA ASN A 95 -18.54 9.49 -9.93
C ASN A 95 -19.79 10.37 -9.81
N ILE A 96 -19.62 11.59 -9.31
CA ILE A 96 -20.71 12.59 -9.23
C ILE A 96 -21.18 12.99 -10.63
N MET A 97 -20.25 13.25 -11.54
CA MET A 97 -20.57 13.61 -12.91
C MET A 97 -21.32 12.47 -13.63
N MET A 98 -20.86 11.21 -13.46
CA MET A 98 -21.50 10.06 -14.08
C MET A 98 -22.91 9.82 -13.55
N ASP A 99 -23.16 9.98 -12.24
CA ASP A 99 -24.52 9.91 -11.67
C ASP A 99 -25.45 10.97 -12.31
N ALA A 100 -24.96 12.19 -12.51
CA ALA A 100 -25.73 13.24 -13.16
C ALA A 100 -25.97 12.96 -14.66
N VAL A 101 -24.99 12.39 -15.36
CA VAL A 101 -25.14 11.97 -16.78
C VAL A 101 -26.19 10.86 -16.93
N GLU A 102 -26.20 9.88 -16.03
CA GLU A 102 -27.21 8.81 -16.01
C GLU A 102 -28.64 9.36 -15.86
N LYS A 103 -28.79 10.50 -15.18
CA LYS A 103 -30.05 11.23 -15.03
C LYS A 103 -30.37 12.16 -16.20
N GLY A 104 -29.57 12.15 -17.27
CA GLY A 104 -29.78 12.91 -18.50
C GLY A 104 -29.02 14.24 -18.59
N GLY A 105 -28.08 14.50 -17.66
CA GLY A 105 -27.21 15.68 -17.70
C GLY A 105 -26.22 15.66 -18.87
N ASN A 106 -25.88 16.84 -19.38
CA ASN A 106 -24.87 17.00 -20.43
C ASN A 106 -23.47 16.87 -19.83
N ARG A 107 -22.72 15.84 -20.25
CA ARG A 107 -21.37 15.54 -19.73
C ARG A 107 -20.40 16.71 -19.86
N GLN A 108 -20.44 17.47 -20.96
CA GLN A 108 -19.52 18.57 -21.20
C GLN A 108 -19.81 19.76 -20.28
N GLU A 109 -21.08 20.09 -20.10
CA GLU A 109 -21.51 21.16 -19.19
C GLU A 109 -21.24 20.82 -17.74
N LEU A 110 -21.51 19.58 -17.33
CA LEU A 110 -21.21 19.07 -15.99
C LEU A 110 -19.71 19.10 -15.70
N HIS A 111 -18.89 18.66 -16.67
CA HIS A 111 -17.44 18.70 -16.53
C HIS A 111 -16.90 20.12 -16.33
N GLU A 112 -17.38 21.07 -17.15
CA GLU A 112 -16.97 22.47 -17.01
C GLU A 112 -17.39 23.05 -15.66
N ARG A 113 -18.60 22.74 -15.21
CA ARG A 113 -19.08 23.19 -13.92
C ARG A 113 -18.28 22.60 -12.75
N ILE A 114 -17.92 21.31 -12.82
CA ILE A 114 -17.03 20.67 -11.84
C ILE A 114 -15.65 21.35 -11.84
N ARG A 115 -15.13 21.68 -13.00
CA ARG A 115 -13.85 22.40 -13.12
C ARG A 115 -13.89 23.76 -12.41
N GLU A 116 -14.94 24.54 -12.64
CA GLU A 116 -15.13 25.85 -11.98
C GLU A 116 -15.21 25.70 -10.45
N TYR A 117 -16.03 24.77 -9.95
CA TYR A 117 -16.19 24.52 -8.52
C TYR A 117 -14.93 23.95 -7.88
N SER A 118 -14.19 23.10 -8.60
CA SER A 118 -12.90 22.58 -8.13
C SER A 118 -11.86 23.70 -7.98
N MET A 119 -11.87 24.70 -8.87
CA MET A 119 -10.98 25.88 -8.73
C MET A 119 -11.37 26.75 -7.53
N ILE A 120 -12.66 26.95 -7.27
CA ILE A 120 -13.15 27.68 -6.09
C ILE A 120 -12.77 26.95 -4.80
N ALA A 121 -13.09 25.66 -4.71
CA ALA A 121 -12.76 24.84 -3.55
C ALA A 121 -11.25 24.71 -3.34
N GLY A 122 -10.48 24.56 -4.42
CA GLY A 122 -9.02 24.49 -4.38
C GLY A 122 -8.38 25.79 -3.86
N LYS A 123 -8.91 26.96 -4.26
CA LYS A 123 -8.49 28.25 -3.71
C LYS A 123 -8.80 28.34 -2.22
N ARG A 124 -10.02 27.98 -1.82
CA ARG A 124 -10.45 27.97 -0.43
C ARG A 124 -9.53 27.11 0.45
N VAL A 125 -9.19 25.90 0.01
CA VAL A 125 -8.30 24.99 0.76
C VAL A 125 -6.85 25.49 0.76
N LYS A 126 -6.31 25.86 -0.40
CA LYS A 126 -4.86 26.12 -0.55
C LYS A 126 -4.43 27.53 -0.20
N GLN A 127 -5.28 28.52 -0.42
CA GLN A 127 -4.96 29.93 -0.16
C GLN A 127 -5.54 30.44 1.16
N GLU A 128 -6.74 29.97 1.51
CA GLU A 128 -7.45 30.47 2.68
C GLU A 128 -7.31 29.54 3.90
N GLY A 129 -6.81 28.29 3.67
CA GLY A 129 -6.64 27.29 4.75
C GLY A 129 -7.95 26.77 5.34
N LEU A 130 -9.05 26.88 4.59
CA LEU A 130 -10.38 26.46 5.02
C LEU A 130 -10.71 25.06 4.50
N ASP A 131 -11.76 24.45 5.06
CA ASP A 131 -12.21 23.13 4.64
C ASP A 131 -12.74 23.12 3.19
N ASN A 132 -12.61 21.94 2.56
CA ASN A 132 -13.09 21.71 1.20
C ASN A 132 -14.62 21.76 1.15
N ASN A 133 -15.19 22.66 0.35
CA ASN A 133 -16.61 22.83 0.17
C ASN A 133 -17.15 22.40 -1.19
N LEU A 134 -16.38 21.59 -1.97
CA LEU A 134 -16.77 21.19 -3.32
C LEU A 134 -18.11 20.45 -3.35
N CYS A 135 -18.34 19.52 -2.43
CA CYS A 135 -19.60 18.79 -2.33
C CYS A 135 -20.80 19.73 -2.05
N GLU A 136 -20.59 20.77 -1.22
CA GLU A 136 -21.62 21.78 -0.93
C GLU A 136 -21.97 22.60 -2.18
N LEU A 137 -20.97 23.02 -2.94
CA LEU A 137 -21.16 23.75 -4.19
C LEU A 137 -21.95 22.92 -5.20
N ILE A 138 -21.63 21.64 -5.35
CA ILE A 138 -22.31 20.72 -6.25
C ILE A 138 -23.75 20.44 -5.80
N LEU A 139 -23.98 20.21 -4.50
CA LEU A 139 -25.32 19.96 -3.94
C LEU A 139 -26.26 21.15 -4.16
N ASN A 140 -25.75 22.37 -4.16
CA ASN A 140 -26.53 23.58 -4.38
C ASN A 140 -26.80 23.89 -5.86
N ASP A 141 -26.20 23.16 -6.79
CA ASP A 141 -26.38 23.33 -8.25
C ASP A 141 -27.38 22.30 -8.79
N PRO A 142 -28.59 22.73 -9.22
CA PRO A 142 -29.61 21.84 -9.74
C PRO A 142 -29.20 21.07 -11.00
N MET A 143 -28.14 21.49 -11.68
CA MET A 143 -27.60 20.81 -12.86
C MET A 143 -27.16 19.37 -12.56
N PHE A 144 -26.69 19.10 -11.35
CA PHE A 144 -26.22 17.77 -10.95
C PHE A 144 -27.35 16.82 -10.53
N MET A 145 -28.54 17.30 -10.26
CA MET A 145 -29.69 16.47 -9.83
C MET A 145 -29.34 15.45 -8.75
N ILE A 146 -28.40 15.80 -7.87
CA ILE A 146 -27.88 14.94 -6.81
C ILE A 146 -28.51 15.29 -5.47
N THR A 147 -28.92 14.26 -4.72
CA THR A 147 -29.41 14.44 -3.34
C THR A 147 -28.26 14.30 -2.34
N LYS A 148 -28.47 14.77 -1.11
CA LYS A 148 -27.48 14.64 -0.06
C LYS A 148 -27.19 13.18 0.26
N GLU A 149 -28.19 12.32 0.29
CA GLU A 149 -28.04 10.88 0.55
C GLU A 149 -27.17 10.22 -0.52
N LYS A 150 -27.37 10.59 -1.79
CA LYS A 150 -26.57 10.06 -2.90
C LYS A 150 -25.13 10.60 -2.84
N MET A 151 -24.94 11.85 -2.50
CA MET A 151 -23.61 12.41 -2.27
C MET A 151 -22.88 11.65 -1.15
N ASP A 152 -23.55 11.43 -0.01
CA ASP A 152 -22.98 10.71 1.13
C ASP A 152 -22.64 9.24 0.76
N GLU A 153 -23.42 8.62 -0.13
CA GLU A 153 -23.12 7.29 -0.67
C GLU A 153 -21.85 7.29 -1.53
N ILE A 154 -21.73 8.25 -2.47
CA ILE A 154 -20.57 8.38 -3.35
C ILE A 154 -19.31 8.68 -2.52
N MET A 155 -19.43 9.50 -1.47
CA MET A 155 -18.34 9.95 -0.63
C MET A 155 -17.84 8.91 0.39
N LYS A 156 -18.23 7.64 0.26
CA LYS A 156 -17.66 6.57 1.08
C LYS A 156 -16.28 6.18 0.53
N PRO A 157 -15.20 6.23 1.35
CA PRO A 157 -13.84 5.86 0.91
C PRO A 157 -13.76 4.45 0.34
N GLU A 158 -14.63 3.55 0.82
CA GLU A 158 -14.72 2.15 0.42
C GLU A 158 -15.06 1.98 -1.08
N ASN A 159 -15.65 3.00 -1.71
CA ASN A 159 -15.95 3.00 -3.14
C ASN A 159 -14.69 3.21 -4.02
N PHE A 160 -13.55 3.58 -3.42
CA PHE A 160 -12.33 3.97 -4.14
C PHE A 160 -11.16 2.99 -3.95
N ILE A 161 -11.36 1.91 -3.24
CA ILE A 161 -10.32 0.89 -2.96
C ILE A 161 -10.29 -0.26 -3.98
N GLY A 162 -11.22 -0.28 -4.93
CA GLY A 162 -11.31 -1.30 -5.97
C GLY A 162 -11.48 -2.69 -5.39
N ARG A 163 -10.72 -3.67 -5.89
CA ARG A 163 -10.74 -5.07 -5.47
C ARG A 163 -9.73 -5.40 -4.37
N CYS A 164 -9.14 -4.42 -3.70
CA CYS A 164 -8.11 -4.70 -2.69
C CYS A 164 -8.54 -5.71 -1.61
N PRO A 165 -9.73 -5.61 -0.98
CA PRO A 165 -10.15 -6.60 0.00
C PRO A 165 -10.27 -8.01 -0.59
N GLN A 166 -10.92 -8.15 -1.74
CA GLN A 166 -11.08 -9.43 -2.42
C GLN A 166 -9.75 -10.05 -2.82
N GLN A 167 -8.78 -9.25 -3.27
CA GLN A 167 -7.45 -9.74 -3.61
C GLN A 167 -6.70 -10.26 -2.39
N VAL A 168 -6.86 -9.63 -1.23
CA VAL A 168 -6.28 -10.09 0.03
C VAL A 168 -6.90 -11.44 0.42
N ASP A 169 -8.24 -11.54 0.39
CA ASP A 169 -8.95 -12.77 0.73
C ASP A 169 -8.56 -13.91 -0.24
N GLU A 170 -8.56 -13.66 -1.54
CA GLU A 170 -8.14 -14.61 -2.58
C GLU A 170 -6.69 -15.08 -2.36
N PHE A 171 -5.78 -14.20 -1.98
CA PHE A 171 -4.39 -14.54 -1.71
C PHE A 171 -4.25 -15.40 -0.44
N ILE A 172 -4.96 -15.04 0.62
CA ILE A 172 -4.95 -15.82 1.86
C ILE A 172 -5.48 -17.23 1.61
N GLU A 173 -6.64 -17.37 0.95
CA GLU A 173 -7.26 -18.66 0.69
C GLU A 173 -6.44 -19.53 -0.27
N ASN A 174 -5.94 -18.96 -1.37
CA ASN A 174 -5.33 -19.75 -2.44
C ASN A 174 -3.83 -19.94 -2.30
N CYS A 175 -3.14 -19.06 -1.55
CA CYS A 175 -1.68 -19.09 -1.43
C CYS A 175 -1.22 -19.36 0.01
N VAL A 176 -1.76 -18.63 0.99
CA VAL A 176 -1.25 -18.68 2.37
C VAL A 176 -1.72 -19.94 3.09
N LYS A 177 -3.02 -20.22 3.11
CA LYS A 177 -3.58 -21.36 3.81
C LYS A 177 -3.01 -22.71 3.35
N PRO A 178 -2.90 -23.01 2.05
CA PRO A 178 -2.30 -24.27 1.59
C PRO A 178 -0.84 -24.46 2.04
N VAL A 179 -0.07 -23.37 2.11
CA VAL A 179 1.32 -23.44 2.60
C VAL A 179 1.36 -23.75 4.10
N ILE A 180 0.51 -23.11 4.89
CA ILE A 180 0.41 -23.33 6.33
C ILE A 180 -0.05 -24.78 6.62
N GLU A 181 -1.06 -25.25 5.91
CA GLU A 181 -1.59 -26.63 6.06
C GLU A 181 -0.54 -27.69 5.70
N ALA A 182 0.27 -27.43 4.68
CA ALA A 182 1.30 -28.36 4.24
C ALA A 182 2.51 -28.42 5.18
N ASN A 183 2.89 -27.33 5.82
CA ASN A 183 4.13 -27.21 6.58
C ASN A 183 3.93 -27.06 8.10
N GLY A 184 2.70 -26.81 8.55
CA GLY A 184 2.41 -26.43 9.93
C GLY A 184 2.84 -25.00 10.27
N VAL A 185 2.55 -24.59 11.49
CA VAL A 185 2.99 -23.30 12.05
C VAL A 185 3.98 -23.60 13.16
N SER A 186 5.16 -22.96 13.13
CA SER A 186 6.08 -23.00 14.25
C SER A 186 5.69 -21.89 15.24
N ASP A 187 5.67 -22.24 16.53
CA ASP A 187 5.48 -21.28 17.62
C ASP A 187 6.79 -20.57 18.02
N ASP A 188 7.89 -20.83 17.31
CA ASP A 188 9.17 -20.20 17.57
C ASP A 188 9.15 -18.74 17.11
N VAL A 189 8.91 -17.84 18.05
CA VAL A 189 9.01 -16.39 17.86
C VAL A 189 10.38 -15.94 18.35
N ALA A 190 11.23 -15.46 17.44
CA ALA A 190 12.49 -14.86 17.84
C ALA A 190 12.22 -13.46 18.44
N GLU A 191 12.66 -13.25 19.69
CA GLU A 191 12.64 -11.93 20.30
C GLU A 191 13.67 -11.02 19.63
N ILE A 192 13.19 -9.95 19.01
CA ILE A 192 14.06 -8.89 18.50
C ILE A 192 14.13 -7.77 19.52
N ASN A 193 15.24 -7.67 20.21
CA ASN A 193 15.56 -6.53 21.08
C ASN A 193 16.27 -5.45 20.23
N VAL A 194 15.51 -4.46 19.74
CA VAL A 194 16.05 -3.31 18.97
C VAL A 194 15.68 -2.01 19.67
#